data_8ee391aab63338925337c4d1b0b70d33
#
_entry.id   8ee391aab63338925337c4d1b0b70d33
#
_cell.length_a   1.000
_cell.length_b   1.000
_cell.length_c   1.000
_cell.angle_alpha   90.00
_cell.angle_beta   90.00
_cell.angle_gamma   90.00
#
_symmetry.space_group_name_H-M   'P 1'
#
loop_
_entity.id
_entity.type
_entity.pdbx_description
1 polymer ?
#
loop_
_entity_poly.entity_id
_entity_poly.type
_entity_poly.pdbx_seq_one_letter_code
_entity_poly.pdbx_strand_id
1 'polypeptide(L)'
;VFEGKHEMDDREWGLLCEGLNRLGKLSKEKYGVALTFHHHMGTVVQSAAEVERMMANTDPEYVSLLFDSGHFAYCGEDPVAMVEKYVGRIKHVHLKDIRSEIVKKVREE
;
A
#
# COMPACT_ATOMS: atom_id res chain seq x y z
N VAL A 1 -2.34 7.16 -15.87
CA VAL A 1 -1.98 6.40 -14.68
C VAL A 1 -3.13 6.37 -13.67
N PHE A 2 -3.75 7.53 -13.37
CA PHE A 2 -4.86 7.57 -12.41
C PHE A 2 -6.15 6.96 -12.97
N GLU A 3 -6.46 7.20 -14.23
CA GLU A 3 -7.71 6.76 -14.86
C GLU A 3 -7.65 5.36 -15.44
N GLY A 4 -6.47 4.88 -15.80
CA GLY A 4 -6.30 3.60 -16.48
C GLY A 4 -6.05 2.41 -15.57
N LYS A 5 -5.92 2.63 -14.26
CA LYS A 5 -5.65 1.51 -13.35
C LYS A 5 -6.89 0.67 -13.12
N HIS A 6 -6.69 -0.63 -12.90
CA HIS A 6 -7.76 -1.55 -12.50
C HIS A 6 -8.21 -1.25 -11.06
N GLU A 7 -9.52 -1.16 -10.86
CA GLU A 7 -10.13 -1.10 -9.54
C GLU A 7 -10.73 -2.46 -9.21
N MET A 8 -10.34 -3.02 -8.07
CA MET A 8 -10.81 -4.33 -7.66
C MET A 8 -12.25 -4.31 -7.18
N ASP A 9 -13.04 -5.32 -7.56
CA ASP A 9 -14.34 -5.58 -6.96
C ASP A 9 -14.20 -6.27 -5.58
N ASP A 10 -15.31 -6.49 -4.88
CA ASP A 10 -15.30 -7.09 -3.54
C ASP A 10 -14.72 -8.50 -3.53
N ARG A 11 -14.94 -9.28 -4.58
CA ARG A 11 -14.38 -10.63 -4.71
C ARG A 11 -12.86 -10.59 -4.85
N GLU A 12 -12.34 -9.70 -5.69
CA GLU A 12 -10.90 -9.52 -5.90
C GLU A 12 -10.22 -9.03 -4.62
N TRP A 13 -10.84 -8.10 -3.89
CA TRP A 13 -10.34 -7.65 -2.59
C TRP A 13 -10.25 -8.80 -1.59
N GLY A 14 -11.28 -9.64 -1.52
CA GLY A 14 -11.27 -10.82 -0.65
C GLY A 14 -10.14 -11.79 -1.00
N LEU A 15 -9.93 -12.05 -2.28
CA LEU A 15 -8.84 -12.93 -2.75
C LEU A 15 -7.47 -12.36 -2.42
N LEU A 16 -7.26 -11.06 -2.62
CA LEU A 16 -5.98 -10.41 -2.29
C LEU A 16 -5.69 -10.52 -0.80
N CYS A 17 -6.62 -10.10 0.05
CA CYS A 17 -6.40 -10.07 1.50
C CYS A 17 -6.23 -11.46 2.09
N GLU A 18 -7.01 -12.45 1.64
CA GLU A 18 -6.85 -13.84 2.05
C GLU A 18 -5.49 -14.39 1.62
N GLY A 19 -5.08 -14.13 0.38
CA GLY A 19 -3.78 -14.55 -0.14
C GLY A 19 -2.61 -13.93 0.63
N LEU A 20 -2.70 -12.65 0.97
CA LEU A 20 -1.69 -11.96 1.79
C LEU A 20 -1.59 -12.55 3.19
N ASN A 21 -2.72 -12.84 3.83
CA ASN A 21 -2.75 -13.45 5.15
C ASN A 21 -2.09 -14.84 5.14
N ARG A 22 -2.41 -15.65 4.15
CA ARG A 22 -1.85 -17.00 4.00
C ARG A 22 -0.35 -16.96 3.71
N LEU A 23 0.07 -16.10 2.80
CA LEU A 23 1.49 -15.94 2.45
C LEU A 23 2.29 -15.39 3.63
N GLY A 24 1.76 -14.38 4.31
CA GLY A 24 2.40 -13.77 5.48
C GLY A 24 2.56 -14.75 6.63
N LYS A 25 1.54 -15.56 6.88
CA LYS A 25 1.58 -16.63 7.89
C LYS A 25 2.65 -17.67 7.56
N LEU A 26 2.66 -18.17 6.33
CA LEU A 26 3.66 -19.12 5.87
C LEU A 26 5.07 -18.59 5.99
N SER A 27 5.30 -17.35 5.53
CA SER A 27 6.62 -16.70 5.57
C SER A 27 7.13 -16.55 7.01
N LYS A 28 6.27 -16.12 7.91
CA LYS A 28 6.63 -15.91 9.32
C LYS A 28 6.86 -17.21 10.06
N GLU A 29 5.92 -18.14 9.98
CA GLU A 29 5.98 -19.38 10.76
C GLU A 29 7.03 -20.37 10.25
N LYS A 30 7.20 -20.47 8.93
CA LYS A 30 8.13 -21.43 8.35
C LYS A 30 9.54 -20.88 8.17
N TYR A 31 9.66 -19.60 7.83
CA TYR A 31 10.96 -18.99 7.45
C TYR A 31 11.40 -17.85 8.36
N GLY A 32 10.56 -17.39 9.27
CA GLY A 32 10.89 -16.24 10.13
C GLY A 32 11.00 -14.91 9.36
N VAL A 33 10.33 -14.80 8.22
CA VAL A 33 10.40 -13.63 7.36
C VAL A 33 9.06 -12.88 7.40
N ALA A 34 9.12 -11.57 7.65
CA ALA A 34 7.94 -10.72 7.65
C ALA A 34 7.53 -10.35 6.23
N LEU A 35 6.22 -10.47 5.93
CA LEU A 35 5.66 -9.98 4.68
C LEU A 35 5.32 -8.50 4.81
N THR A 36 5.86 -7.67 3.92
CA THR A 36 5.49 -6.26 3.82
C THR A 36 4.88 -5.98 2.46
N PHE A 37 3.73 -5.32 2.44
CA PHE A 37 3.05 -4.96 1.20
C PHE A 37 3.48 -3.57 0.76
N HIS A 38 3.91 -3.44 -0.50
CA HIS A 38 4.30 -2.19 -1.10
C HIS A 38 3.16 -1.63 -1.96
N HIS A 39 2.44 -0.63 -1.43
CA HIS A 39 1.49 0.14 -2.23
C HIS A 39 2.23 0.91 -3.31
N HIS A 40 1.62 1.07 -4.47
CA HIS A 40 2.31 1.65 -5.63
C HIS A 40 1.34 2.35 -6.56
N MET A 41 1.75 3.51 -7.09
CA MET A 41 0.99 4.20 -8.11
C MET A 41 0.77 3.31 -9.34
N GLY A 42 -0.42 3.39 -9.93
CA GLY A 42 -0.78 2.60 -11.11
C GLY A 42 -1.17 1.16 -10.82
N THR A 43 -1.19 0.74 -9.57
CA THR A 43 -1.58 -0.62 -9.18
C THR A 43 -2.96 -0.64 -8.50
N VAL A 44 -3.43 -1.85 -8.17
CA VAL A 44 -4.73 -2.07 -7.50
C VAL A 44 -4.76 -1.54 -6.07
N VAL A 45 -3.61 -1.31 -5.45
CA VAL A 45 -3.50 -0.68 -4.13
C VAL A 45 -2.61 0.56 -4.26
N GLN A 46 -3.23 1.68 -4.53
CA GLN A 46 -2.57 2.96 -4.79
C GLN A 46 -2.94 4.02 -3.75
N SER A 47 -4.23 4.30 -3.60
CA SER A 47 -4.74 5.40 -2.78
C SER A 47 -4.73 5.07 -1.28
N ALA A 48 -4.87 6.12 -0.45
CA ALA A 48 -5.03 5.95 0.99
C ALA A 48 -6.24 5.08 1.34
N ALA A 49 -7.34 5.24 0.62
CA ALA A 49 -8.55 4.42 0.84
C ALA A 49 -8.30 2.93 0.52
N GLU A 50 -7.55 2.66 -0.54
CA GLU A 50 -7.20 1.28 -0.91
C GLU A 50 -6.23 0.67 0.10
N VAL A 51 -5.24 1.41 0.55
CA VAL A 51 -4.32 0.97 1.62
C VAL A 51 -5.09 0.70 2.91
N GLU A 52 -6.01 1.59 3.29
CA GLU A 52 -6.85 1.40 4.47
C GLU A 52 -7.68 0.13 4.39
N ARG A 53 -8.31 -0.12 3.25
CA ARG A 53 -9.08 -1.34 3.02
C ARG A 53 -8.22 -2.60 3.15
N MET A 54 -7.03 -2.60 2.56
CA MET A 54 -6.09 -3.71 2.68
C MET A 54 -5.66 -3.92 4.13
N MET A 55 -5.28 -2.85 4.84
CA MET A 55 -4.85 -2.94 6.24
C MET A 55 -5.97 -3.44 7.15
N ALA A 56 -7.21 -3.00 6.93
CA ALA A 56 -8.36 -3.40 7.73
C ALA A 56 -8.75 -4.87 7.52
N ASN A 57 -8.44 -5.46 6.38
CA ASN A 57 -8.84 -6.82 6.01
C ASN A 57 -7.68 -7.83 6.00
N THR A 58 -6.52 -7.43 6.51
CA THR A 58 -5.36 -8.32 6.67
C THR A 58 -4.97 -8.42 8.14
N ASP A 59 -4.36 -9.56 8.50
CA ASP A 59 -3.94 -9.82 9.88
C ASP A 59 -2.66 -9.02 10.19
N PRO A 60 -2.69 -8.15 11.21
CA PRO A 60 -1.52 -7.36 11.58
C PRO A 60 -0.32 -8.20 12.04
N GLU A 61 -0.55 -9.43 12.48
CA GLU A 61 0.53 -10.35 12.82
C GLU A 61 1.30 -10.84 11.60
N TYR A 62 0.63 -10.97 10.46
CA TYR A 62 1.20 -11.60 9.27
C TYR A 62 1.45 -10.65 8.10
N VAL A 63 0.74 -9.53 8.05
CA VAL A 63 0.85 -8.57 6.93
C VAL A 63 1.19 -7.19 7.47
N SER A 64 2.32 -6.67 7.04
CA SER A 64 2.81 -5.35 7.41
C SER A 64 2.85 -4.44 6.18
N LEU A 65 3.00 -3.15 6.39
CA LEU A 65 3.09 -2.16 5.33
C LEU A 65 4.56 -1.83 5.05
N LEU A 66 4.93 -1.86 3.78
CA LEU A 66 6.11 -1.17 3.27
C LEU A 66 5.65 0.26 2.93
N PHE A 67 6.06 1.21 3.74
CA PHE A 67 5.67 2.61 3.57
C PHE A 67 6.54 3.27 2.49
N ASP A 68 5.91 3.86 1.49
CA ASP A 68 6.61 4.60 0.44
C ASP A 68 6.09 6.03 0.39
N SER A 69 6.91 6.98 0.83
CA SER A 69 6.54 8.38 0.91
C SER A 69 6.22 9.00 -0.44
N GLY A 70 6.94 8.59 -1.49
CA GLY A 70 6.74 9.10 -2.84
C GLY A 70 5.41 8.65 -3.46
N HIS A 71 5.03 7.39 -3.25
CA HIS A 71 3.76 6.89 -3.77
C HIS A 71 2.56 7.54 -3.07
N PHE A 72 2.60 7.75 -1.76
CA PHE A 72 1.55 8.49 -1.05
C PHE A 72 1.46 9.94 -1.53
N ALA A 73 2.60 10.62 -1.64
CA ALA A 73 2.63 12.00 -2.13
C ALA A 73 2.10 12.11 -3.57
N TYR A 74 2.44 11.13 -4.42
CA TYR A 74 1.95 11.07 -5.79
C TYR A 74 0.42 10.98 -5.87
N CYS A 75 -0.19 10.23 -4.93
CA CYS A 75 -1.64 10.08 -4.84
C CYS A 75 -2.34 11.28 -4.19
N GLY A 76 -1.61 12.29 -3.77
CA GLY A 76 -2.15 13.48 -3.13
C GLY A 76 -2.34 13.35 -1.62
N GLU A 77 -1.77 12.31 -1.01
CA GLU A 77 -1.84 12.09 0.43
C GLU A 77 -0.66 12.76 1.15
N ASP A 78 -0.88 13.13 2.41
CA ASP A 78 0.19 13.61 3.27
C ASP A 78 0.98 12.43 3.83
N PRO A 79 2.26 12.25 3.44
CA PRO A 79 3.06 11.13 3.93
C PRO A 79 3.23 11.12 5.45
N VAL A 80 3.29 12.29 6.09
CA VAL A 80 3.43 12.39 7.55
C VAL A 80 2.18 11.85 8.24
N ALA A 81 0.99 12.24 7.78
CA ALA A 81 -0.26 11.72 8.31
C ALA A 81 -0.37 10.20 8.13
N MET A 82 0.11 9.67 7.00
CA MET A 82 0.11 8.24 6.73
C MET A 82 1.05 7.47 7.65
N VAL A 83 2.24 8.00 7.93
CA VAL A 83 3.16 7.39 8.92
C VAL A 83 2.51 7.34 10.30
N GLU A 84 1.92 8.43 10.76
CA GLU A 84 1.26 8.48 12.07
C GLU A 84 0.14 7.46 12.17
N LYS A 85 -0.64 7.31 11.11
CA LYS A 85 -1.76 6.36 11.05
C LYS A 85 -1.32 4.89 11.11
N TYR A 86 -0.23 4.55 10.42
CA TYR A 86 0.19 3.16 10.23
C TYR A 86 1.49 2.77 10.95
N VAL A 87 2.02 3.60 11.84
CA VAL A 87 3.32 3.37 12.48
C VAL A 87 3.44 1.96 13.09
N GLY A 88 2.38 1.43 13.67
CA GLY A 88 2.36 0.08 14.26
C GLY A 88 2.38 -1.06 13.23
N ARG A 89 2.13 -0.77 11.96
CA ARG A 89 2.08 -1.74 10.86
C ARG A 89 3.25 -1.60 9.90
N ILE A 90 4.06 -0.54 10.02
CA ILE A 90 5.19 -0.28 9.11
C ILE A 90 6.41 -1.06 9.57
N LYS A 91 6.96 -1.88 8.67
CA LYS A 91 8.21 -2.64 8.92
C LYS A 91 9.30 -2.39 7.89
N HIS A 92 8.99 -1.65 6.84
CA HIS A 92 9.96 -1.27 5.83
C HIS A 92 9.58 0.09 5.24
N VAL A 93 10.57 0.89 4.88
CA VAL A 93 10.33 2.26 4.38
C VAL A 93 11.14 2.50 3.11
N HIS A 94 10.46 3.01 2.09
CA HIS A 94 11.09 3.65 0.93
C HIS A 94 10.91 5.16 1.05
N LEU A 95 12.01 5.88 1.20
CA LEU A 95 11.99 7.34 1.24
C LEU A 95 12.19 7.88 -0.17
N LYS A 96 11.14 8.48 -0.70
CA LYS A 96 11.14 9.14 -2.00
C LYS A 96 10.45 10.49 -1.90
N ASP A 97 10.83 11.39 -2.77
CA ASP A 97 10.13 12.65 -2.95
C ASP A 97 9.67 12.79 -4.40
N ILE A 98 8.71 13.67 -4.62
CA ILE A 98 8.18 13.96 -5.96
C ILE A 98 8.09 15.46 -6.15
N ARG A 99 8.28 15.89 -7.40
CA ARG A 99 8.10 17.31 -7.75
C ARG A 99 6.63 17.57 -8.03
N SER A 100 6.02 18.46 -7.26
CA SER A 100 4.61 18.77 -7.37
C SER A 100 4.21 19.27 -8.77
N GLU A 101 5.07 20.06 -9.42
CA GLU A 101 4.83 20.54 -10.77
C GLU A 101 4.80 19.41 -11.81
N ILE A 102 5.59 18.34 -11.60
CA ILE A 102 5.57 17.17 -12.49
C ILE A 102 4.31 16.35 -12.28
N VAL A 103 3.91 16.13 -11.04
CA VAL A 103 2.65 15.42 -10.72
C VAL A 103 1.46 16.15 -11.31
N LYS A 104 1.41 17.47 -11.17
CA LYS A 104 0.36 18.29 -11.77
C LYS A 104 0.29 18.10 -13.28
N LYS A 105 1.44 18.10 -13.94
CA LYS A 105 1.56 17.89 -15.38
C LYS A 105 1.01 16.52 -15.82
N VAL A 106 1.37 15.46 -15.07
CA VAL A 106 0.89 14.09 -15.34
C VAL A 106 -0.62 13.99 -15.19
N ARG A 107 -1.21 14.66 -14.20
CA ARG A 107 -2.65 14.66 -13.97
C ARG A 107 -3.43 15.40 -15.05
N GLU A 108 -2.84 16.42 -15.66
CA GLU A 108 -3.44 17.20 -16.73
C GLU A 108 -3.38 16.50 -18.11
N GLU A 109 -2.53 15.52 -18.24
CA GLU A 109 -2.42 14.67 -19.45
C GLU A 109 -3.33 13.44 -19.37
#